data_dd507924763d943a4e37b0ba338b8bf0
#
_entry.id   dd507924763d943a4e37b0ba338b8bf0
#
_cell.length_a   1.000
_cell.length_b   1.000
_cell.length_c   1.000
_cell.angle_alpha   90.00
_cell.angle_beta   90.00
_cell.angle_gamma   90.00
#
_symmetry.space_group_name_H-M   'P 1'
#
loop_
_entity.id
_entity.type
_entity.pdbx_description
1 polymer ?
#
loop_
_entity_poly.entity_id
_entity_poly.type
_entity_poly.pdbx_seq_one_letter_code
_entity_poly.pdbx_strand_id
1 'polypeptide(L)'
;MILELEATDKADAAAQLAERLFQSGRVTDLPRFLEHVNAREHQLATGLPGGVGLPHARSEFVSRTSIAVGITKYGHALDFGASDGPATVILLIATPASSFSDHLEVLATLARSLSKESFRESLRRAYDAEVISELINSSLVFFDH
;
A
#
# COMPACT_ATOMS: atom_id res chain seq x y z
N MET A 1 6.03 -0.45 8.18
CA MET A 1 4.64 -0.74 8.57
C MET A 1 4.17 0.12 9.71
N ILE A 2 2.93 0.52 9.67
CA ILE A 2 2.35 1.36 10.72
C ILE A 2 1.06 0.69 11.22
N LEU A 3 1.08 0.24 12.47
CA LEU A 3 -0.13 -0.19 13.17
C LEU A 3 -0.73 1.04 13.87
N GLU A 4 -2.05 1.07 13.99
CA GLU A 4 -2.77 2.21 14.56
C GLU A 4 -2.45 3.51 13.81
N LEU A 5 -2.50 3.46 12.48
CA LEU A 5 -2.24 4.61 11.63
C LEU A 5 -3.27 5.71 11.86
N GLU A 6 -2.78 6.91 12.13
CA GLU A 6 -3.58 8.12 12.21
C GLU A 6 -3.12 9.08 11.13
N ALA A 7 -4.01 9.39 10.20
CA ALA A 7 -3.71 10.31 9.10
C ALA A 7 -4.92 11.21 8.87
N THR A 8 -4.68 12.41 8.36
CA THR A 8 -5.74 13.39 8.10
C THR A 8 -6.51 13.06 6.82
N ASP A 9 -5.84 12.46 5.84
CA ASP A 9 -6.42 12.07 4.56
C ASP A 9 -5.54 11.01 3.88
N LYS A 10 -5.93 10.60 2.67
CA LYS A 10 -5.17 9.58 1.93
C LYS A 10 -3.76 10.05 1.56
N ALA A 11 -3.57 11.33 1.28
CA ALA A 11 -2.24 11.86 0.94
C ALA A 11 -1.30 11.81 2.14
N ASP A 12 -1.81 12.14 3.33
CA ASP A 12 -1.04 12.05 4.57
C ASP A 12 -0.68 10.60 4.88
N ALA A 13 -1.61 9.67 4.69
CA ALA A 13 -1.35 8.25 4.89
C ALA A 13 -0.22 7.76 3.96
N ALA A 14 -0.29 8.12 2.69
CA ALA A 14 0.74 7.77 1.71
C ALA A 14 2.10 8.36 2.12
N ALA A 15 2.11 9.60 2.61
CA ALA A 15 3.35 10.26 3.05
C ALA A 15 3.98 9.54 4.24
N GLN A 16 3.18 9.12 5.22
CA GLN A 16 3.69 8.40 6.39
C GLN A 16 4.28 7.04 6.00
N LEU A 17 3.60 6.32 5.10
CA LEU A 17 4.07 5.02 4.64
C LEU A 17 5.32 5.16 3.76
N ALA A 18 5.35 6.16 2.88
CA ALA A 18 6.51 6.43 2.03
C ALA A 18 7.74 6.81 2.84
N GLU A 19 7.57 7.52 3.95
CA GLU A 19 8.67 7.85 4.85
C GLU A 19 9.34 6.59 5.40
N ARG A 20 8.55 5.55 5.72
CA ARG A 20 9.10 4.27 6.17
C ARG A 20 9.96 3.62 5.08
N LEU A 21 9.53 3.69 3.83
CA LEU A 21 10.31 3.19 2.69
C LEU A 21 11.58 4.01 2.47
N PHE A 22 11.50 5.33 2.68
CA PHE A 22 12.65 6.21 2.59
C PHE A 22 13.69 5.86 3.67
N GLN A 23 13.26 5.65 4.90
CA GLN A 23 14.13 5.28 6.02
C GLN A 23 14.83 3.94 5.78
N SER A 24 14.19 3.02 5.08
CA SER A 24 14.77 1.70 4.76
C SER A 24 15.59 1.68 3.48
N GLY A 25 15.74 2.83 2.79
CA GLY A 25 16.51 2.93 1.56
C GLY A 25 15.77 2.47 0.31
N ARG A 26 14.48 2.15 0.41
CA ARG A 26 13.68 1.70 -0.74
C ARG A 26 13.22 2.85 -1.63
N VAL A 27 13.08 4.03 -1.05
CA VAL A 27 12.77 5.28 -1.75
C VAL A 27 13.96 6.21 -1.56
N THR A 28 14.49 6.76 -2.66
CA THR A 28 15.72 7.57 -2.65
C THR A 28 15.44 9.07 -2.60
N ASP A 29 14.25 9.52 -3.02
CA ASP A 29 13.83 10.92 -3.00
C ASP A 29 12.37 10.97 -2.58
N LEU A 30 12.12 11.25 -1.32
CA LEU A 30 10.78 11.20 -0.76
C LEU A 30 9.81 12.20 -1.40
N PRO A 31 10.13 13.50 -1.52
CA PRO A 31 9.19 14.46 -2.14
C PRO A 31 8.83 14.10 -3.57
N ARG A 32 9.79 13.67 -4.38
CA ARG A 32 9.54 13.33 -5.78
C ARG A 32 8.75 12.03 -5.93
N PHE A 33 9.03 11.05 -5.08
CA PHE A 33 8.23 9.83 -5.07
C PHE A 33 6.77 10.14 -4.72
N LEU A 34 6.54 11.00 -3.74
CA LEU A 34 5.18 11.39 -3.34
C LEU A 34 4.45 12.16 -4.44
N GLU A 35 5.16 12.96 -5.24
CA GLU A 35 4.56 13.59 -6.42
C GLU A 35 4.01 12.53 -7.39
N HIS A 36 4.77 11.46 -7.61
CA HIS A 36 4.33 10.36 -8.49
C HIS A 36 3.12 9.62 -7.92
N VAL A 37 3.12 9.35 -6.62
CA VAL A 37 1.98 8.68 -5.95
C VAL A 37 0.72 9.54 -6.06
N ASN A 38 0.83 10.83 -5.75
CA ASN A 38 -0.31 11.74 -5.77
C ASN A 38 -0.84 11.97 -7.20
N ALA A 39 0.07 12.06 -8.19
CA ALA A 39 -0.33 12.17 -9.59
C ALA A 39 -1.12 10.94 -10.04
N ARG A 40 -0.71 9.74 -9.63
CA ARG A 40 -1.42 8.50 -9.94
C ARG A 40 -2.79 8.47 -9.30
N GLU A 41 -2.89 8.89 -8.04
CA GLU A 41 -4.16 8.92 -7.31
C GLU A 41 -5.15 9.90 -7.91
N HIS A 42 -4.67 11.02 -8.47
CA HIS A 42 -5.51 11.98 -9.17
C HIS A 42 -6.09 11.45 -10.47
N GLN A 43 -5.42 10.51 -11.14
CA GLN A 43 -5.93 9.90 -12.37
C GLN A 43 -7.12 8.99 -12.09
N LEU A 44 -7.02 8.18 -11.04
CA LEU A 44 -8.07 7.25 -10.64
C LEU A 44 -7.86 6.86 -9.18
N ALA A 45 -8.87 7.02 -8.39
CA ALA A 45 -8.83 6.62 -6.97
C ALA A 45 -8.52 5.13 -6.83
N THR A 46 -7.74 4.77 -5.81
CA THR A 46 -7.25 3.41 -5.63
C THR A 46 -7.97 2.63 -4.53
N GLY A 47 -9.13 3.11 -4.08
CA GLY A 47 -9.93 2.37 -3.10
C GLY A 47 -10.54 1.11 -3.69
N LEU A 48 -10.44 0.01 -2.94
CA LEU A 48 -11.02 -1.27 -3.31
C LEU A 48 -12.14 -1.65 -2.35
N PRO A 49 -13.11 -2.47 -2.78
CA PRO A 49 -14.15 -2.98 -1.89
C PRO A 49 -13.55 -3.72 -0.68
N GLY A 50 -14.19 -3.61 0.46
CA GLY A 50 -13.74 -4.26 1.68
C GLY A 50 -12.85 -3.40 2.56
N GLY A 51 -12.78 -2.09 2.32
CA GLY A 51 -12.06 -1.15 3.18
C GLY A 51 -10.56 -1.13 2.94
N VAL A 52 -10.14 -1.19 1.67
CA VAL A 52 -8.72 -1.21 1.29
C VAL A 52 -8.39 -0.01 0.42
N GLY A 53 -7.29 0.66 0.73
CA GLY A 53 -6.67 1.68 -0.13
C GLY A 53 -5.35 1.15 -0.68
N LEU A 54 -5.08 1.41 -1.96
CA LEU A 54 -3.92 0.84 -2.65
C LEU A 54 -3.13 1.93 -3.39
N PRO A 55 -2.64 2.97 -2.67
CA PRO A 55 -1.80 3.97 -3.32
C PRO A 55 -0.55 3.31 -3.87
N HIS A 56 -0.13 3.74 -5.07
CA HIS A 56 1.01 3.10 -5.72
C HIS A 56 1.65 4.04 -6.73
N ALA A 57 2.92 3.79 -6.99
CA ALA A 57 3.63 4.46 -8.08
C ALA A 57 4.78 3.62 -8.56
N ARG A 58 5.04 3.71 -9.85
CA ARG A 58 6.26 3.26 -10.48
C ARG A 58 7.13 4.51 -10.65
N SER A 59 8.35 4.48 -10.10
CA SER A 59 9.18 5.69 -10.01
C SER A 59 10.66 5.36 -10.11
N GLU A 60 11.41 6.25 -10.77
CA GLU A 60 12.86 6.17 -10.82
C GLU A 60 13.52 6.36 -9.44
N PHE A 61 12.76 6.88 -8.46
CA PHE A 61 13.24 7.08 -7.10
C PHE A 61 12.97 5.89 -6.19
N VAL A 62 12.60 4.75 -6.76
CA VAL A 62 12.42 3.50 -6.03
C VAL A 62 13.53 2.54 -6.42
N SER A 63 14.26 2.04 -5.43
CA SER A 63 15.41 1.16 -5.64
C SER A 63 14.99 -0.28 -5.97
N ARG A 64 13.93 -0.77 -5.35
CA ARG A 64 13.37 -2.11 -5.61
C ARG A 64 11.92 -2.16 -5.14
N THR A 65 11.14 -3.08 -5.73
CA THR A 65 9.74 -3.25 -5.39
C THR A 65 9.55 -3.43 -3.90
N SER A 66 8.72 -2.60 -3.31
CA SER A 66 8.49 -2.56 -1.87
C SER A 66 7.03 -2.25 -1.56
N ILE A 67 6.56 -2.76 -0.43
CA ILE A 67 5.20 -2.53 0.04
C ILE A 67 5.27 -2.04 1.48
N ALA A 68 4.64 -0.91 1.75
CA ALA A 68 4.44 -0.42 3.11
C ALA A 68 2.96 -0.55 3.47
N VAL A 69 2.67 -1.09 4.65
CA VAL A 69 1.30 -1.38 5.08
C VAL A 69 0.94 -0.51 6.27
N GLY A 70 -0.24 0.10 6.20
CA GLY A 70 -0.83 0.83 7.31
C GLY A 70 -2.18 0.23 7.67
N ILE A 71 -2.39 -0.03 8.95
CA ILE A 71 -3.68 -0.41 9.51
C ILE A 71 -4.17 0.78 10.32
N THR A 72 -5.32 1.34 9.95
CA THR A 72 -5.81 2.55 10.61
C THR A 72 -6.23 2.26 12.04
N LYS A 73 -5.99 3.23 12.92
CA LYS A 73 -6.52 3.21 14.26
C LYS A 73 -8.05 3.24 14.19
N TYR A 74 -8.73 2.61 15.14
CA TYR A 74 -10.19 2.59 15.21
C TYR A 74 -10.75 4.02 15.12
N GLY A 75 -11.71 4.23 14.23
CA GLY A 75 -12.31 5.54 14.00
C GLY A 75 -11.53 6.45 13.05
N HIS A 76 -10.41 5.99 12.48
CA HIS A 76 -9.55 6.79 11.60
C HIS A 76 -9.50 6.25 10.16
N ALA A 77 -10.55 5.59 9.69
CA ALA A 77 -10.65 5.12 8.32
C ALA A 77 -10.58 6.29 7.32
N LEU A 78 -10.01 6.04 6.15
CA LEU A 78 -9.69 7.08 5.17
C LEU A 78 -10.40 6.85 3.85
N ASP A 79 -10.85 7.94 3.22
CA ASP A 79 -11.52 7.90 1.92
C ASP A 79 -10.50 7.74 0.80
N PHE A 80 -10.50 6.58 0.16
CA PHE A 80 -9.73 6.28 -1.05
C PHE A 80 -10.62 6.18 -2.29
N GLY A 81 -11.88 6.59 -2.19
CA GLY A 81 -12.79 6.64 -3.32
C GLY A 81 -13.52 5.34 -3.63
N ALA A 82 -13.46 4.35 -2.75
CA ALA A 82 -14.22 3.12 -2.94
C ALA A 82 -15.72 3.36 -2.73
N SER A 83 -16.54 2.66 -3.54
CA SER A 83 -18.00 2.84 -3.51
C SER A 83 -18.65 2.37 -2.20
N ASP A 84 -18.01 1.45 -1.47
CA ASP A 84 -18.54 0.86 -0.24
C ASP A 84 -18.00 1.53 1.04
N GLY A 85 -17.24 2.61 0.91
CA GLY A 85 -16.84 3.40 2.06
C GLY A 85 -15.33 3.52 2.28
N PRO A 86 -14.93 4.06 3.45
CA PRO A 86 -13.53 4.36 3.72
C PRO A 86 -12.69 3.12 3.97
N ALA A 87 -11.37 3.28 3.79
CA ALA A 87 -10.39 2.22 3.93
C ALA A 87 -9.82 2.16 5.35
N THR A 88 -9.60 0.96 5.83
CA THR A 88 -8.94 0.68 7.11
C THR A 88 -7.58 -0.02 6.93
N VAL A 89 -7.34 -0.58 5.74
CA VAL A 89 -6.07 -1.21 5.38
C VAL A 89 -5.52 -0.46 4.18
N ILE A 90 -4.32 0.10 4.32
CA ILE A 90 -3.67 0.85 3.25
C ILE A 90 -2.35 0.18 2.91
N LEU A 91 -2.16 -0.15 1.62
CA LEU A 91 -0.92 -0.70 1.11
C LEU A 91 -0.34 0.26 0.10
N LEU A 92 0.81 0.83 0.42
CA LEU A 92 1.57 1.65 -0.52
C LEU A 92 2.54 0.76 -1.28
N ILE A 93 2.38 0.68 -2.59
CA ILE A 93 3.23 -0.14 -3.45
C ILE A 93 4.16 0.77 -4.23
N ALA A 94 5.46 0.55 -4.06
CA ALA A 94 6.51 1.29 -4.74
C ALA A 94 7.28 0.34 -5.66
N THR A 95 7.39 0.68 -6.94
CA THR A 95 8.11 -0.13 -7.93
C THR A 95 9.10 0.72 -8.70
N PRO A 96 10.28 0.18 -9.06
CA PRO A 96 11.21 0.89 -9.93
C PRO A 96 10.58 1.20 -11.30
N ALA A 97 10.97 2.32 -11.90
CA ALA A 97 10.44 2.74 -13.19
C ALA A 97 10.69 1.70 -14.30
N SER A 98 11.77 0.93 -14.18
CA SER A 98 12.13 -0.11 -15.15
C SER A 98 11.33 -1.41 -15.02
N SER A 99 10.51 -1.56 -13.96
CA SER A 99 9.82 -2.81 -13.64
C SER A 99 8.33 -2.74 -13.94
N PHE A 100 7.96 -2.40 -15.18
CA PHE A 100 6.55 -2.19 -15.54
C PHE A 100 5.71 -3.47 -15.39
N SER A 101 6.20 -4.61 -15.90
CA SER A 101 5.46 -5.88 -15.79
C SER A 101 5.35 -6.35 -14.35
N ASP A 102 6.40 -6.21 -13.56
CA ASP A 102 6.37 -6.56 -12.13
C ASP A 102 5.36 -5.69 -11.38
N HIS A 103 5.29 -4.40 -11.71
CA HIS A 103 4.33 -3.48 -11.12
C HIS A 103 2.89 -3.96 -11.35
N LEU A 104 2.54 -4.31 -12.60
CA LEU A 104 1.20 -4.82 -12.93
C LEU A 104 0.91 -6.14 -12.22
N GLU A 105 1.87 -7.06 -12.17
CA GLU A 105 1.70 -8.35 -11.52
C GLU A 105 1.49 -8.24 -10.02
N VAL A 106 2.27 -7.38 -9.36
CA VAL A 106 2.12 -7.14 -7.92
C VAL A 106 0.73 -6.56 -7.61
N LEU A 107 0.30 -5.55 -8.39
CA LEU A 107 -1.02 -4.96 -8.20
C LEU A 107 -2.13 -5.99 -8.39
N ALA A 108 -2.06 -6.79 -9.46
CA ALA A 108 -3.07 -7.80 -9.75
C ALA A 108 -3.14 -8.88 -8.67
N THR A 109 -1.99 -9.35 -8.19
CA THR A 109 -1.93 -10.39 -7.17
C THR A 109 -2.46 -9.89 -5.84
N LEU A 110 -2.07 -8.70 -5.42
CA LEU A 110 -2.58 -8.11 -4.19
C LEU A 110 -4.08 -7.86 -4.26
N ALA A 111 -4.56 -7.36 -5.41
CA ALA A 111 -6.00 -7.12 -5.58
C ALA A 111 -6.79 -8.43 -5.44
N ARG A 112 -6.30 -9.53 -6.00
CA ARG A 112 -6.94 -10.84 -5.85
C ARG A 112 -6.97 -11.31 -4.41
N SER A 113 -5.85 -11.20 -3.69
CA SER A 113 -5.79 -11.57 -2.27
C SER A 113 -6.70 -10.70 -1.42
N LEU A 114 -6.69 -9.39 -1.67
CA LEU A 114 -7.49 -8.41 -0.93
C LEU A 114 -8.98 -8.48 -1.25
N SER A 115 -9.39 -9.16 -2.33
CA SER A 115 -10.80 -9.42 -2.61
C SER A 115 -11.39 -10.45 -1.65
N LYS A 116 -10.56 -11.22 -0.96
CA LYS A 116 -11.01 -12.24 0.00
C LYS A 116 -11.16 -11.63 1.39
N GLU A 117 -12.36 -11.74 1.94
CA GLU A 117 -12.65 -11.19 3.27
C GLU A 117 -11.72 -11.79 4.34
N SER A 118 -11.44 -13.09 4.26
CA SER A 118 -10.56 -13.76 5.22
C SER A 118 -9.15 -13.18 5.25
N PHE A 119 -8.63 -12.80 4.08
CA PHE A 119 -7.30 -12.20 3.99
C PHE A 119 -7.31 -10.79 4.63
N ARG A 120 -8.33 -9.97 4.29
CA ARG A 120 -8.47 -8.62 4.87
C ARG A 120 -8.60 -8.68 6.39
N GLU A 121 -9.43 -9.60 6.91
CA GLU A 121 -9.61 -9.76 8.35
C GLU A 121 -8.32 -10.21 9.04
N SER A 122 -7.53 -11.08 8.39
CA SER A 122 -6.23 -11.48 8.93
C SER A 122 -5.29 -10.29 9.07
N LEU A 123 -5.28 -9.38 8.08
CA LEU A 123 -4.49 -8.15 8.17
C LEU A 123 -4.97 -7.24 9.29
N ARG A 124 -6.28 -7.04 9.42
CA ARG A 124 -6.85 -6.17 10.46
C ARG A 124 -6.58 -6.68 11.86
N ARG A 125 -6.54 -8.00 12.04
CA ARG A 125 -6.32 -8.64 13.34
C ARG A 125 -4.85 -8.83 13.68
N ALA A 126 -3.96 -8.57 12.73
CA ALA A 126 -2.53 -8.68 12.98
C ALA A 126 -2.11 -7.64 14.02
N TYR A 127 -1.37 -8.09 15.01
CA TYR A 127 -0.98 -7.26 16.14
C TYR A 127 0.50 -6.84 16.08
N ASP A 128 1.25 -7.32 15.09
CA ASP A 128 2.63 -6.90 14.89
C ASP A 128 3.02 -6.92 13.41
N ALA A 129 4.12 -6.24 13.12
CA ALA A 129 4.61 -6.05 11.76
C ALA A 129 5.07 -7.37 11.11
N GLU A 130 5.57 -8.31 11.90
CA GLU A 130 6.05 -9.59 11.39
C GLU A 130 4.90 -10.42 10.81
N VAL A 131 3.77 -10.48 11.51
CA VAL A 131 2.58 -11.20 11.04
C VAL A 131 2.08 -10.60 9.73
N ILE A 132 2.03 -9.27 9.63
CA ILE A 132 1.62 -8.59 8.41
C ILE A 132 2.58 -8.90 7.26
N SER A 133 3.88 -8.86 7.51
CA SER A 133 4.89 -9.21 6.50
C SER A 133 4.69 -10.62 5.97
N GLU A 134 4.45 -11.58 6.85
CA GLU A 134 4.20 -12.97 6.44
C GLU A 134 2.95 -13.11 5.58
N LEU A 135 1.87 -12.43 5.94
CA LEU A 135 0.62 -12.48 5.17
C LEU A 135 0.82 -11.91 3.76
N ILE A 136 1.49 -10.77 3.64
CA ILE A 136 1.75 -10.13 2.34
C ILE A 136 2.70 -10.98 1.51
N ASN A 137 3.78 -11.46 2.09
CA ASN A 137 4.77 -12.28 1.38
C ASN A 137 4.16 -13.59 0.89
N SER A 138 3.28 -14.20 1.66
CA SER A 138 2.56 -15.42 1.24
C SER A 138 1.72 -15.17 -0.01
N SER A 139 1.08 -14.00 -0.12
CA SER A 139 0.27 -13.68 -1.30
C SER A 139 1.12 -13.43 -2.54
N LEU A 140 2.40 -13.10 -2.37
CA LEU A 140 3.32 -12.76 -3.45
C LEU A 140 4.30 -13.89 -3.80
N VAL A 141 4.12 -15.08 -3.23
CA VAL A 141 5.08 -16.18 -3.39
C VAL A 141 5.37 -16.54 -4.84
N PHE A 142 4.42 -16.33 -5.75
CA PHE A 142 4.58 -16.66 -7.17
C PHE A 142 5.48 -15.69 -7.93
N PHE A 143 5.84 -14.55 -7.34
CA PHE A 143 6.70 -13.57 -7.99
C PHE A 143 8.19 -13.79 -7.71
N ASP A 144 8.51 -14.61 -6.74
CA ASP A 144 9.89 -14.85 -6.33
C ASP A 144 10.56 -15.96 -7.13
N HIS A 145 9.95 -16.34 -8.22
CA HIS A 145 10.50 -17.34 -9.13
C HIS A 145 11.26 -16.70 -10.32
#